data_4a497b0ededd13e2afbab408b434e5c1
#
_entry.id   4a497b0ededd13e2afbab408b434e5c1
#
_cell.length_a   1.000
_cell.length_b   1.000
_cell.length_c   1.000
_cell.angle_alpha   90.00
_cell.angle_beta   90.00
_cell.angle_gamma   90.00
#
_symmetry.space_group_name_H-M   'P 1'
#
loop_
_entity.id
_entity.type
_entity.pdbx_description
1 polymer ?
#
loop_
_entity_poly.entity_id
_entity_poly.type
_entity_poly.pdbx_seq_one_letter_code
_entity_poly.pdbx_strand_id
1 'polypeptide(L)'
;MAPRLPGWLLQSPLFLRASHSINRSNVTTRPFGIRSLNPPNTSRFNVGSDLPVLKSTPTAALERKANTLPPRTGAIAIKKGMTALYDTETGKRIACTVLQLDRVEVISLKTRQQHGYFAVQVGSGWKHPNNLTKSLLGHFSVNGISPKRHIFEFRVRDENGLLPVGQAINADWFQEGQYVDARSNTKGKGFAGVMKRHGFGGQDRSHGVSLTHRSLGSAGPSQGGGSRVYPGKKMAGNMGNEQNTVQNLKILKVDSQNGIVVVNGAVSGPKGCIVRIQDAIKKPWPEIVFPSEPVP
;
A
#
# COMPACT_ATOMS: atom_id res chain seq x y z
N MET A 1 -3.54 55.71 -35.53
CA MET A 1 -3.83 54.83 -36.65
C MET A 1 -4.02 53.41 -36.14
N ALA A 2 -5.24 52.96 -36.02
CA ALA A 2 -5.58 51.60 -35.63
C ALA A 2 -6.09 50.83 -36.84
N PRO A 3 -5.67 49.61 -37.10
CA PRO A 3 -6.25 48.80 -38.20
C PRO A 3 -7.53 48.12 -37.77
N ARG A 4 -8.49 48.22 -38.65
CA ARG A 4 -9.87 47.68 -38.57
C ARG A 4 -9.88 46.17 -38.68
N LEU A 5 -10.71 45.53 -37.84
CA LEU A 5 -11.13 44.14 -37.98
C LEU A 5 -12.29 44.05 -39.01
N PRO A 6 -12.33 43.05 -39.92
CA PRO A 6 -13.48 42.80 -40.77
C PRO A 6 -14.50 41.92 -40.03
N GLY A 7 -15.72 42.41 -39.94
CA GLY A 7 -16.86 41.64 -39.48
C GLY A 7 -17.35 40.63 -40.50
N TRP A 8 -17.60 39.43 -40.04
CA TRP A 8 -18.47 38.47 -40.71
C TRP A 8 -19.49 37.96 -39.70
N LEU A 9 -20.59 38.69 -39.62
CA LEU A 9 -21.85 38.20 -39.08
C LEU A 9 -22.52 37.33 -40.13
N LEU A 10 -22.53 36.04 -39.93
CA LEU A 10 -23.40 35.14 -40.66
C LEU A 10 -24.50 34.65 -39.71
N GLN A 11 -25.68 35.15 -39.96
CA GLN A 11 -26.98 34.74 -39.45
C GLN A 11 -27.17 33.25 -39.69
N SER A 12 -27.39 32.47 -38.64
CA SER A 12 -27.88 31.10 -38.76
C SER A 12 -29.42 31.09 -38.78
N PRO A 13 -30.05 30.40 -39.72
CA PRO A 13 -31.51 30.31 -39.78
C PRO A 13 -32.04 29.41 -38.67
N LEU A 14 -33.09 29.90 -38.01
CA LEU A 14 -33.93 29.18 -37.06
C LEU A 14 -34.56 27.95 -37.74
N PHE A 15 -34.06 26.77 -37.52
CA PHE A 15 -34.79 25.55 -37.86
C PHE A 15 -35.75 25.23 -36.71
N LEU A 16 -37.03 25.49 -36.97
CA LEU A 16 -38.15 24.94 -36.22
C LEU A 16 -38.07 23.40 -36.28
N ARG A 17 -37.67 22.80 -35.17
CA ARG A 17 -37.66 21.35 -35.04
C ARG A 17 -39.03 20.90 -34.55
N ALA A 18 -39.82 20.38 -35.49
CA ALA A 18 -41.05 19.69 -35.22
C ALA A 18 -40.82 18.56 -34.24
N SER A 19 -41.51 18.60 -33.10
CA SER A 19 -41.54 17.55 -32.11
C SER A 19 -42.31 16.33 -32.66
N HIS A 20 -41.59 15.42 -33.30
CA HIS A 20 -42.12 14.07 -33.52
C HIS A 20 -41.91 13.30 -32.21
N SER A 21 -42.99 13.06 -31.51
CA SER A 21 -43.07 12.09 -30.43
C SER A 21 -42.85 10.69 -31.00
N ILE A 22 -41.62 10.24 -31.08
CA ILE A 22 -41.32 8.85 -31.36
C ILE A 22 -41.62 8.09 -30.10
N ASN A 23 -42.73 7.37 -30.12
CA ASN A 23 -43.04 6.31 -29.17
C ASN A 23 -41.89 5.32 -29.17
N ARG A 24 -40.97 5.46 -28.23
CA ARG A 24 -39.90 4.48 -27.97
C ARG A 24 -40.51 3.29 -27.26
N SER A 25 -41.18 2.43 -28.03
CA SER A 25 -41.40 1.05 -27.61
C SER A 25 -40.04 0.41 -27.32
N ASN A 26 -39.82 0.09 -26.08
CA ASN A 26 -38.93 -0.93 -25.53
C ASN A 26 -37.88 -1.54 -26.47
N VAL A 27 -36.89 -0.77 -26.87
CA VAL A 27 -35.61 -1.35 -27.29
C VAL A 27 -34.77 -1.49 -26.03
N THR A 28 -34.85 -2.63 -25.39
CA THR A 28 -33.88 -3.08 -24.39
C THR A 28 -32.54 -3.23 -25.11
N THR A 29 -31.77 -2.15 -25.19
CA THR A 29 -30.36 -2.22 -25.51
C THR A 29 -29.70 -2.97 -24.36
N ARG A 30 -29.49 -4.26 -24.55
CA ARG A 30 -28.66 -5.06 -23.63
C ARG A 30 -27.26 -4.48 -23.75
N PRO A 31 -26.66 -3.91 -22.70
CA PRO A 31 -25.27 -3.49 -22.73
C PRO A 31 -24.42 -4.73 -22.98
N PHE A 32 -23.59 -4.68 -23.99
CA PHE A 32 -22.62 -5.72 -24.32
C PHE A 32 -21.78 -6.05 -23.08
N GLY A 33 -21.86 -7.28 -22.59
CA GLY A 33 -20.94 -7.80 -21.58
C GLY A 33 -21.42 -7.86 -20.13
N ILE A 34 -22.63 -7.38 -19.79
CA ILE A 34 -23.22 -7.68 -18.49
C ILE A 34 -24.17 -8.86 -18.70
N ARG A 35 -23.67 -10.07 -18.50
CA ARG A 35 -24.56 -11.19 -18.21
C ARG A 35 -25.46 -10.72 -17.07
N SER A 36 -26.77 -10.85 -17.22
CA SER A 36 -27.74 -10.48 -16.21
C SER A 36 -27.18 -10.92 -14.85
N LEU A 37 -26.96 -9.95 -13.98
CA LEU A 37 -26.75 -10.21 -12.59
C LEU A 37 -28.07 -10.70 -12.02
N ASN A 38 -28.49 -11.89 -12.44
CA ASN A 38 -29.35 -12.67 -11.58
C ASN A 38 -28.57 -12.79 -10.28
N PRO A 39 -29.13 -12.36 -9.17
CA PRO A 39 -28.48 -12.60 -7.89
C PRO A 39 -28.12 -14.08 -7.89
N PRO A 40 -26.87 -14.42 -7.49
CA PRO A 40 -26.44 -15.81 -7.46
C PRO A 40 -27.55 -16.59 -6.75
N ASN A 41 -28.00 -17.68 -7.36
CA ASN A 41 -29.10 -18.47 -6.82
C ASN A 41 -28.70 -18.86 -5.39
N THR A 42 -29.23 -18.10 -4.43
CA THR A 42 -28.86 -18.19 -3.02
C THR A 42 -29.14 -19.59 -2.45
N SER A 43 -30.11 -20.30 -3.03
CA SER A 43 -30.43 -21.68 -2.68
C SER A 43 -29.30 -22.67 -3.01
N ARG A 44 -28.37 -22.35 -3.88
CA ARG A 44 -27.30 -23.27 -4.31
C ARG A 44 -26.00 -23.12 -3.50
N PHE A 45 -25.78 -21.97 -2.89
CA PHE A 45 -24.53 -21.65 -2.17
C PHE A 45 -24.75 -21.21 -0.72
N ASN A 46 -25.95 -20.75 -0.38
CA ASN A 46 -26.30 -20.33 0.96
C ASN A 46 -27.42 -21.28 1.49
N VAL A 47 -27.00 -22.37 2.06
CA VAL A 47 -27.91 -23.34 2.65
C VAL A 47 -28.37 -22.95 4.08
N GLY A 48 -27.75 -21.90 4.66
CA GLY A 48 -28.06 -21.37 5.99
C GLY A 48 -28.66 -19.97 5.92
N SER A 49 -29.71 -19.72 6.68
CA SER A 49 -30.36 -18.41 6.86
C SER A 49 -29.43 -17.36 7.49
N ASP A 50 -28.34 -17.80 8.10
CA ASP A 50 -27.43 -16.97 8.92
C ASP A 50 -26.22 -16.42 8.16
N LEU A 51 -26.09 -16.73 6.86
CA LEU A 51 -25.00 -16.20 6.07
C LEU A 51 -25.27 -14.73 5.66
N PRO A 52 -24.33 -13.83 5.88
CA PRO A 52 -24.52 -12.42 5.55
C PRO A 52 -24.72 -12.22 4.05
N VAL A 53 -25.78 -11.55 3.67
CA VAL A 53 -26.05 -11.19 2.27
C VAL A 53 -24.98 -10.20 1.80
N LEU A 54 -24.23 -10.57 0.77
CA LEU A 54 -23.24 -9.69 0.16
C LEU A 54 -23.93 -8.54 -0.56
N LYS A 55 -23.88 -7.35 0.04
CA LYS A 55 -24.34 -6.12 -0.60
C LYS A 55 -23.34 -5.70 -1.67
N SER A 56 -23.79 -5.44 -2.88
CA SER A 56 -22.93 -5.03 -4.03
C SER A 56 -22.77 -3.51 -4.18
N THR A 57 -23.25 -2.72 -3.23
CA THR A 57 -23.17 -1.25 -3.27
C THR A 57 -21.73 -0.75 -3.05
N PRO A 58 -21.35 0.43 -3.58
CA PRO A 58 -20.05 1.05 -3.32
C PRO A 58 -19.79 1.28 -1.82
N THR A 59 -20.82 1.62 -1.04
CA THR A 59 -20.74 1.79 0.42
C THR A 59 -20.37 0.49 1.12
N ALA A 60 -21.00 -0.62 0.76
CA ALA A 60 -20.69 -1.95 1.31
C ALA A 60 -19.26 -2.41 0.90
N ALA A 61 -18.76 -2.01 -0.26
CA ALA A 61 -17.39 -2.27 -0.66
C ALA A 61 -16.38 -1.48 0.20
N LEU A 62 -16.69 -0.24 0.53
CA LEU A 62 -15.87 0.59 1.43
C LEU A 62 -15.89 0.06 2.86
N GLU A 63 -17.04 -0.39 3.37
CA GLU A 63 -17.16 -1.02 4.69
C GLU A 63 -16.33 -2.31 4.78
N ARG A 64 -16.41 -3.19 3.76
CA ARG A 64 -15.55 -4.39 3.71
C ARG A 64 -14.07 -4.02 3.71
N LYS A 65 -13.68 -2.97 2.98
CA LYS A 65 -12.31 -2.49 2.97
C LYS A 65 -11.89 -1.93 4.32
N ALA A 66 -12.76 -1.17 4.99
CA ALA A 66 -12.50 -0.66 6.33
C ALA A 66 -12.31 -1.81 7.34
N ASN A 67 -13.13 -2.85 7.27
CA ASN A 67 -13.02 -4.01 8.14
C ASN A 67 -11.72 -4.82 7.98
N THR A 68 -10.98 -4.65 6.88
CA THR A 68 -9.64 -5.24 6.70
C THR A 68 -8.51 -4.39 7.26
N LEU A 69 -8.79 -3.17 7.73
CA LEU A 69 -7.79 -2.29 8.32
C LEU A 69 -7.57 -2.65 9.79
N PRO A 70 -6.33 -2.52 10.30
CA PRO A 70 -6.05 -2.71 11.72
C PRO A 70 -6.81 -1.69 12.56
N PRO A 71 -7.16 -2.05 13.82
CA PRO A 71 -7.86 -1.15 14.72
C PRO A 71 -6.98 -0.01 15.23
N ARG A 72 -5.66 -0.19 15.27
CA ARG A 72 -4.70 0.81 15.77
C ARG A 72 -3.66 1.21 14.74
N THR A 73 -2.99 2.34 14.97
CA THR A 73 -1.92 2.83 14.12
C THR A 73 -0.68 1.94 14.17
N GLY A 74 0.12 1.95 13.11
CA GLY A 74 1.45 1.37 13.09
C GLY A 74 2.54 2.35 13.52
N ALA A 75 3.80 1.90 13.45
CA ALA A 75 4.98 2.69 13.76
C ALA A 75 6.00 2.67 12.61
N ILE A 76 6.91 3.65 12.65
CA ILE A 76 8.02 3.76 11.70
C ILE A 76 9.29 3.33 12.41
N ALA A 77 10.00 2.35 11.84
CA ALA A 77 11.26 1.87 12.39
C ALA A 77 12.40 1.94 11.36
N ILE A 78 13.61 1.91 11.84
CA ILE A 78 14.84 1.82 11.06
C ILE A 78 15.38 0.41 11.18
N LYS A 79 15.63 -0.26 10.06
CA LYS A 79 16.28 -1.58 10.04
C LYS A 79 17.74 -1.47 10.44
N LYS A 80 18.11 -2.00 11.58
CA LYS A 80 19.51 -2.01 12.05
C LYS A 80 20.32 -3.16 11.45
N GLY A 81 19.68 -4.28 11.17
CA GLY A 81 20.34 -5.44 10.60
C GLY A 81 19.60 -6.73 10.89
N MET A 82 20.28 -7.83 10.67
CA MET A 82 19.78 -9.16 11.02
C MET A 82 20.77 -9.84 11.98
N THR A 83 20.21 -10.63 12.87
CA THR A 83 20.96 -11.45 13.83
C THR A 83 20.26 -12.80 14.00
N ALA A 84 20.73 -13.60 14.92
CA ALA A 84 20.07 -14.83 15.33
C ALA A 84 19.82 -14.79 16.84
N LEU A 85 18.67 -15.30 17.23
CA LEU A 85 18.35 -15.63 18.62
C LEU A 85 18.34 -17.15 18.75
N TYR A 86 18.73 -17.64 19.90
CA TYR A 86 18.63 -19.05 20.23
C TYR A 86 17.51 -19.22 21.23
N ASP A 87 16.64 -20.14 20.92
CA ASP A 87 15.57 -20.53 21.83
C ASP A 87 16.18 -21.36 22.97
N THR A 88 15.95 -20.92 24.19
CA THR A 88 16.55 -21.56 25.39
C THR A 88 16.00 -22.94 25.66
N GLU A 89 14.75 -23.21 25.29
CA GLU A 89 14.11 -24.50 25.53
C GLU A 89 14.46 -25.55 24.46
N THR A 90 14.42 -25.14 23.18
CA THR A 90 14.61 -26.07 22.05
C THR A 90 16.02 -26.04 21.46
N GLY A 91 16.88 -25.10 21.87
CA GLY A 91 18.21 -24.88 21.30
C GLY A 91 18.19 -24.43 19.83
N LYS A 92 17.04 -24.16 19.25
CA LYS A 92 16.87 -23.80 17.84
C LYS A 92 17.35 -22.38 17.57
N ARG A 93 18.11 -22.22 16.50
CA ARG A 93 18.52 -20.93 15.99
C ARG A 93 17.39 -20.30 15.20
N ILE A 94 16.95 -19.11 15.61
CA ILE A 94 15.91 -18.32 14.96
C ILE A 94 16.56 -17.10 14.30
N ALA A 95 16.48 -16.98 12.97
CA ALA A 95 16.95 -15.80 12.25
C ALA A 95 15.97 -14.65 12.51
N CYS A 96 16.50 -13.48 12.88
CA CYS A 96 15.67 -12.32 13.21
C CYS A 96 16.22 -11.02 12.62
N THR A 97 15.32 -10.05 12.45
CA THR A 97 15.64 -8.69 12.03
C THR A 97 15.42 -7.72 13.19
N VAL A 98 16.41 -6.87 13.43
CA VAL A 98 16.36 -5.84 14.46
C VAL A 98 15.85 -4.53 13.83
N LEU A 99 14.75 -4.01 14.39
CA LEU A 99 14.12 -2.76 14.00
C LEU A 99 14.18 -1.79 15.18
N GLN A 100 14.62 -0.57 14.95
CA GLN A 100 14.67 0.48 15.98
C GLN A 100 13.66 1.57 15.66
N LEU A 101 12.84 1.94 16.63
CA LEU A 101 11.99 3.11 16.61
C LEU A 101 12.82 4.33 17.03
N ASP A 102 12.79 5.40 16.26
CA ASP A 102 13.52 6.63 16.52
C ASP A 102 12.55 7.79 16.60
N ARG A 103 12.27 8.27 17.82
CA ARG A 103 11.44 9.46 18.11
C ARG A 103 10.15 9.47 17.29
N VAL A 104 9.41 8.37 17.37
CA VAL A 104 8.17 8.19 16.64
C VAL A 104 7.06 8.94 17.36
N GLU A 105 6.41 9.87 16.68
CA GLU A 105 5.34 10.69 17.25
C GLU A 105 4.20 10.87 16.24
N VAL A 106 3.00 11.08 16.76
CA VAL A 106 1.81 11.39 15.97
C VAL A 106 1.86 12.87 15.55
N ILE A 107 1.82 13.14 14.24
CA ILE A 107 1.90 14.49 13.69
C ILE A 107 0.50 15.08 13.50
N SER A 108 -0.41 14.37 12.86
CA SER A 108 -1.76 14.83 12.58
C SER A 108 -2.74 13.68 12.44
N LEU A 109 -4.01 14.00 12.57
CA LEU A 109 -5.10 13.06 12.45
C LEU A 109 -5.90 13.32 11.18
N LYS A 110 -6.45 12.26 10.62
CA LYS A 110 -7.40 12.35 9.52
C LYS A 110 -8.70 11.71 9.94
N THR A 111 -9.75 12.51 9.92
CA THR A 111 -11.10 12.10 10.28
C THR A 111 -11.96 11.86 9.04
N ARG A 112 -12.97 11.03 9.17
CA ARG A 112 -13.88 10.73 8.07
C ARG A 112 -14.63 11.96 7.57
N GLN A 113 -14.94 12.90 8.45
CA GLN A 113 -15.66 14.12 8.09
C GLN A 113 -14.86 15.01 7.13
N GLN A 114 -13.58 15.20 7.40
CA GLN A 114 -12.72 16.09 6.60
C GLN A 114 -12.04 15.38 5.44
N HIS A 115 -11.66 14.11 5.60
CA HIS A 115 -10.80 13.39 4.66
C HIS A 115 -11.45 12.15 4.02
N GLY A 116 -12.64 11.74 4.48
CA GLY A 116 -13.36 10.57 3.99
C GLY A 116 -12.88 9.23 4.57
N TYR A 117 -11.87 9.22 5.44
CA TYR A 117 -11.33 8.02 6.09
C TYR A 117 -10.65 8.36 7.41
N PHE A 118 -10.42 7.33 8.24
CA PHE A 118 -9.65 7.49 9.47
C PHE A 118 -8.19 7.11 9.24
N ALA A 119 -7.26 7.96 9.65
CA ALA A 119 -5.84 7.68 9.61
C ALA A 119 -5.06 8.54 10.61
N VAL A 120 -3.91 8.02 11.00
CA VAL A 120 -2.93 8.72 11.85
C VAL A 120 -1.68 8.97 11.04
N GLN A 121 -1.27 10.22 10.96
CA GLN A 121 0.01 10.59 10.36
C GLN A 121 1.09 10.55 11.44
N VAL A 122 2.08 9.71 11.22
CA VAL A 122 3.17 9.43 12.16
C VAL A 122 4.48 9.92 11.57
N GLY A 123 5.32 10.55 12.40
CA GLY A 123 6.66 10.98 12.05
C GLY A 123 7.74 10.22 12.79
N SER A 124 8.91 10.07 12.19
CA SER A 124 10.06 9.43 12.81
C SER A 124 11.35 10.16 12.50
N GLY A 125 12.29 10.12 13.45
CA GLY A 125 13.59 10.77 13.39
C GLY A 125 13.50 12.29 13.43
N TRP A 126 14.62 12.93 13.66
CA TRP A 126 14.72 14.39 13.61
C TRP A 126 15.44 14.85 12.34
N LYS A 127 15.06 15.98 11.80
CA LYS A 127 15.73 16.61 10.67
C LYS A 127 15.86 18.11 10.91
N HIS A 128 17.04 18.65 10.62
CA HIS A 128 17.30 20.08 10.80
C HIS A 128 16.34 20.92 9.95
N PRO A 129 15.73 22.00 10.50
CA PRO A 129 14.77 22.83 9.78
C PRO A 129 15.25 23.36 8.43
N ASN A 130 16.52 23.76 8.32
CA ASN A 130 17.11 24.25 7.07
C ASN A 130 17.10 23.22 5.92
N ASN A 131 17.01 21.95 6.24
CA ASN A 131 16.95 20.85 5.26
C ASN A 131 15.51 20.44 4.90
N LEU A 132 14.51 21.21 5.35
CA LEU A 132 13.11 20.99 5.07
C LEU A 132 12.54 22.11 4.20
N THR A 133 11.53 21.78 3.42
CA THR A 133 10.77 22.78 2.66
C THR A 133 9.91 23.62 3.59
N LYS A 134 9.62 24.88 3.20
CA LYS A 134 8.74 25.77 3.98
C LYS A 134 7.36 25.16 4.22
N SER A 135 6.82 24.41 3.26
CA SER A 135 5.52 23.73 3.40
C SER A 135 5.52 22.70 4.54
N LEU A 136 6.58 21.90 4.65
CA LEU A 136 6.72 20.92 5.74
C LEU A 136 6.95 21.61 7.08
N LEU A 137 7.75 22.68 7.12
CA LEU A 137 7.92 23.46 8.35
C LEU A 137 6.59 24.04 8.84
N GLY A 138 5.77 24.59 7.92
CA GLY A 138 4.43 25.06 8.26
C GLY A 138 3.53 23.93 8.78
N HIS A 139 3.59 22.77 8.17
CA HIS A 139 2.84 21.59 8.62
C HIS A 139 3.21 21.17 10.05
N PHE A 140 4.49 21.12 10.40
CA PHE A 140 4.94 20.83 11.76
C PHE A 140 4.58 21.93 12.74
N SER A 141 4.72 23.20 12.35
CA SER A 141 4.39 24.35 13.18
C SER A 141 2.92 24.39 13.60
N VAL A 142 2.00 24.16 12.66
CA VAL A 142 0.56 24.10 12.93
C VAL A 142 0.21 23.02 13.95
N ASN A 143 0.91 21.90 13.93
CA ASN A 143 0.68 20.79 14.85
C ASN A 143 1.55 20.85 16.12
N GLY A 144 2.40 21.86 16.29
CA GLY A 144 3.28 22.02 17.45
C GLY A 144 4.34 20.93 17.63
N ILE A 145 4.78 20.29 16.54
CA ILE A 145 5.67 19.11 16.57
C ILE A 145 7.03 19.45 15.99
N SER A 146 8.08 18.84 16.56
CA SER A 146 9.45 18.96 16.04
C SER A 146 9.58 18.43 14.62
N PRO A 147 10.45 19.00 13.78
CA PRO A 147 10.67 18.55 12.41
C PRO A 147 11.09 17.08 12.34
N LYS A 148 10.32 16.27 11.61
CA LYS A 148 10.56 14.83 11.42
C LYS A 148 11.27 14.55 10.11
N ARG A 149 12.06 13.50 10.09
CA ARG A 149 12.80 13.05 8.91
C ARG A 149 11.91 12.27 7.95
N HIS A 150 11.06 11.40 8.46
CA HIS A 150 10.16 10.53 7.71
C HIS A 150 8.75 10.69 8.24
N ILE A 151 7.80 10.81 7.31
CA ILE A 151 6.39 10.97 7.61
C ILE A 151 5.64 9.90 6.82
N PHE A 152 4.79 9.14 7.49
CA PHE A 152 3.90 8.19 6.86
C PHE A 152 2.52 8.23 7.50
N GLU A 153 1.54 7.81 6.73
CA GLU A 153 0.16 7.72 7.14
C GLU A 153 -0.23 6.26 7.32
N PHE A 154 -0.85 5.96 8.45
CA PHE A 154 -1.41 4.66 8.76
C PHE A 154 -2.92 4.79 8.83
N ARG A 155 -3.62 4.06 7.96
CA ARG A 155 -5.06 3.98 8.00
C ARG A 155 -5.49 3.06 9.13
N VAL A 156 -6.50 3.50 9.88
CA VAL A 156 -7.12 2.76 10.96
C VAL A 156 -8.58 2.48 10.62
N ARG A 157 -9.15 1.46 11.27
CA ARG A 157 -10.54 1.05 11.01
C ARG A 157 -11.53 2.11 11.47
N ASP A 158 -11.42 2.51 12.75
CA ASP A 158 -12.39 3.29 13.47
C ASP A 158 -11.75 4.52 14.12
N GLU A 159 -12.59 5.40 14.63
CA GLU A 159 -12.17 6.59 15.36
C GLU A 159 -11.39 6.26 16.63
N ASN A 160 -11.73 5.15 17.31
CA ASN A 160 -11.04 4.68 18.51
C ASN A 160 -9.54 4.35 18.26
N GLY A 161 -9.14 4.13 17.02
CA GLY A 161 -7.74 3.94 16.64
C GLY A 161 -6.95 5.23 16.43
N LEU A 162 -7.57 6.39 16.60
CA LEU A 162 -6.92 7.68 16.48
C LEU A 162 -6.21 8.01 17.81
N LEU A 163 -4.93 8.33 17.72
CA LEU A 163 -4.11 8.75 18.85
C LEU A 163 -3.98 10.28 18.88
N PRO A 164 -3.94 10.93 20.02
CA PRO A 164 -3.78 12.39 20.10
C PRO A 164 -2.48 12.86 19.43
N VAL A 165 -2.51 14.07 18.90
CA VAL A 165 -1.34 14.70 18.27
C VAL A 165 -0.25 14.91 19.33
N GLY A 166 1.01 14.66 18.98
CA GLY A 166 2.15 14.73 19.89
C GLY A 166 2.41 13.48 20.71
N GLN A 167 1.53 12.48 20.69
CA GLN A 167 1.76 11.21 21.40
C GLN A 167 2.95 10.47 20.81
N ALA A 168 3.89 10.08 21.68
CA ALA A 168 5.02 9.25 21.31
C ALA A 168 4.60 7.77 21.19
N ILE A 169 5.13 7.10 20.20
CA ILE A 169 4.93 5.66 19.97
C ILE A 169 6.27 4.95 20.25
N ASN A 170 6.38 4.32 21.41
CA ASN A 170 7.56 3.59 21.84
C ASN A 170 7.48 2.11 21.45
N ALA A 171 8.52 1.34 21.76
CA ALA A 171 8.55 -0.08 21.45
C ALA A 171 7.48 -0.88 22.21
N ASP A 172 7.07 -0.42 23.39
CA ASP A 172 5.99 -1.02 24.22
C ASP A 172 4.62 -1.04 23.51
N TRP A 173 4.49 -0.29 22.41
CA TRP A 173 3.33 -0.36 21.52
C TRP A 173 3.13 -1.78 20.97
N PHE A 174 4.19 -2.54 20.86
CA PHE A 174 4.19 -3.90 20.34
C PHE A 174 4.43 -4.91 21.46
N GLN A 175 3.71 -6.03 21.40
CA GLN A 175 3.81 -7.11 22.39
C GLN A 175 4.65 -8.27 21.83
N GLU A 176 5.36 -8.96 22.68
CA GLU A 176 6.05 -10.21 22.32
C GLU A 176 5.04 -11.29 21.91
N GLY A 177 5.36 -12.04 20.88
CA GLY A 177 4.45 -13.05 20.33
C GLY A 177 3.43 -12.53 19.31
N GLN A 178 3.19 -11.23 19.23
CA GLN A 178 2.31 -10.58 18.27
C GLN A 178 2.79 -10.77 16.83
N TYR A 179 1.86 -10.76 15.89
CA TYR A 179 2.17 -10.76 14.45
C TYR A 179 2.05 -9.37 13.86
N VAL A 180 3.03 -8.99 13.05
CA VAL A 180 3.09 -7.70 12.37
C VAL A 180 3.39 -7.85 10.89
N ASP A 181 2.97 -6.86 10.11
CA ASP A 181 3.32 -6.70 8.69
C ASP A 181 4.38 -5.60 8.57
N ALA A 182 5.51 -5.91 7.94
CA ALA A 182 6.61 -4.98 7.73
C ALA A 182 6.67 -4.54 6.26
N ARG A 183 6.52 -3.25 6.02
CA ARG A 183 6.50 -2.66 4.69
C ARG A 183 7.71 -1.75 4.47
N SER A 184 8.51 -2.03 3.44
CA SER A 184 9.71 -1.25 3.12
C SER A 184 10.09 -1.38 1.65
N ASN A 185 11.04 -0.57 1.20
CA ASN A 185 11.56 -0.66 -0.16
C ASN A 185 12.63 -1.76 -0.24
N THR A 186 12.55 -2.57 -1.29
CA THR A 186 13.53 -3.62 -1.57
C THR A 186 14.87 -3.02 -1.98
N LYS A 187 15.94 -3.83 -1.88
CA LYS A 187 17.25 -3.40 -2.38
C LYS A 187 17.20 -3.16 -3.90
N GLY A 188 17.63 -2.00 -4.34
CA GLY A 188 17.80 -1.71 -5.76
C GLY A 188 18.95 -2.54 -6.35
N LYS A 189 18.74 -3.10 -7.54
CA LYS A 189 19.74 -3.89 -8.27
C LYS A 189 20.07 -3.30 -9.64
N GLY A 190 19.59 -2.07 -9.89
CA GLY A 190 19.76 -1.38 -11.16
C GLY A 190 19.06 -2.09 -12.33
N PHE A 191 19.51 -1.83 -13.54
CA PHE A 191 19.02 -2.52 -14.72
C PHE A 191 19.50 -3.97 -14.73
N ALA A 192 18.57 -4.90 -14.74
CA ALA A 192 18.85 -6.32 -14.72
C ALA A 192 18.31 -7.01 -15.97
N GLY A 193 19.11 -7.93 -16.53
CA GLY A 193 18.69 -8.78 -17.63
C GLY A 193 17.60 -9.78 -17.19
N VAL A 194 16.96 -10.40 -18.15
CA VAL A 194 15.83 -11.31 -17.96
C VAL A 194 16.15 -12.51 -17.08
N MET A 195 17.38 -13.01 -17.13
CA MET A 195 17.81 -14.12 -16.27
C MET A 195 17.78 -13.72 -14.79
N LYS A 196 18.39 -12.58 -14.44
CA LYS A 196 18.44 -12.09 -13.05
C LYS A 196 17.08 -11.60 -12.58
N ARG A 197 16.33 -10.89 -13.45
CA ARG A 197 15.07 -10.25 -13.07
C ARG A 197 13.90 -11.22 -12.96
N HIS A 198 13.85 -12.22 -13.87
CA HIS A 198 12.70 -13.11 -14.01
C HIS A 198 13.04 -14.59 -13.92
N GLY A 199 14.33 -14.95 -13.73
CA GLY A 199 14.75 -16.34 -13.62
C GLY A 199 14.71 -17.13 -14.92
N PHE A 200 14.92 -16.48 -16.06
CA PHE A 200 14.98 -17.18 -17.35
C PHE A 200 16.22 -18.07 -17.41
N GLY A 201 16.09 -19.26 -18.03
CA GLY A 201 17.18 -20.20 -18.14
C GLY A 201 18.30 -19.76 -19.10
N GLY A 202 17.97 -18.91 -20.09
CA GLY A 202 18.91 -18.54 -21.15
C GLY A 202 19.03 -19.64 -22.20
N GLN A 203 20.11 -19.61 -22.97
CA GLN A 203 20.44 -20.61 -24.02
C GLN A 203 21.74 -21.33 -23.67
N ASP A 204 21.94 -22.47 -24.30
CA ASP A 204 23.11 -23.32 -24.10
C ASP A 204 24.41 -22.58 -24.47
N ARG A 205 25.54 -23.07 -23.92
CA ARG A 205 26.87 -22.51 -24.21
C ARG A 205 27.45 -23.01 -25.52
N SER A 206 26.93 -24.09 -26.06
CA SER A 206 27.39 -24.84 -27.27
C SER A 206 26.23 -24.99 -28.25
N HIS A 207 26.39 -25.88 -29.21
CA HIS A 207 25.37 -26.22 -30.23
C HIS A 207 24.96 -25.04 -31.12
N GLY A 208 25.94 -24.22 -31.56
CA GLY A 208 25.73 -23.13 -32.51
C GLY A 208 25.20 -21.85 -31.93
N VAL A 209 25.01 -21.75 -30.60
CA VAL A 209 24.59 -20.55 -29.96
C VAL A 209 25.72 -19.53 -29.91
N SER A 210 25.50 -18.33 -30.46
CA SER A 210 26.44 -17.21 -30.46
C SER A 210 25.76 -15.95 -29.93
N LEU A 211 26.42 -15.23 -29.01
CA LEU A 211 26.04 -13.90 -28.46
C LEU A 211 24.70 -13.83 -27.70
N THR A 212 23.85 -14.86 -27.79
CA THR A 212 22.47 -14.82 -27.26
C THR A 212 22.27 -15.67 -25.99
N HIS A 213 23.36 -16.12 -25.35
CA HIS A 213 23.30 -16.99 -24.17
C HIS A 213 22.42 -16.49 -23.03
N ARG A 214 22.37 -15.16 -22.84
CA ARG A 214 21.61 -14.52 -21.75
C ARG A 214 20.40 -13.69 -22.23
N SER A 215 19.94 -13.93 -23.45
CA SER A 215 18.85 -13.16 -24.07
C SER A 215 17.47 -13.65 -23.62
N LEU A 216 16.45 -12.85 -23.94
CA LEU A 216 15.05 -13.14 -23.68
C LEU A 216 14.51 -14.33 -24.49
N GLY A 217 15.10 -14.58 -25.68
CA GLY A 217 14.49 -15.42 -26.72
C GLY A 217 13.40 -14.65 -27.48
N SER A 218 12.38 -15.34 -27.94
CA SER A 218 11.28 -14.73 -28.68
C SER A 218 10.41 -13.84 -27.78
N ALA A 219 10.04 -12.67 -28.28
CA ALA A 219 9.13 -11.76 -27.61
C ALA A 219 7.64 -12.05 -27.87
N GLY A 220 7.33 -12.86 -28.90
CA GLY A 220 5.96 -13.17 -29.27
C GLY A 220 5.85 -14.01 -30.55
N PRO A 221 4.62 -14.30 -31.01
CA PRO A 221 4.36 -15.20 -32.13
C PRO A 221 4.51 -14.53 -33.51
N SER A 222 5.19 -13.39 -33.63
CA SER A 222 5.34 -12.63 -34.89
C SER A 222 3.98 -12.22 -35.49
N GLN A 223 3.84 -12.27 -36.80
CA GLN A 223 2.63 -11.81 -37.49
C GLN A 223 1.36 -12.60 -37.13
N GLY A 224 1.48 -13.90 -36.86
CA GLY A 224 0.33 -14.77 -36.56
C GLY A 224 -0.44 -14.46 -35.28
N GLY A 225 0.11 -13.65 -34.36
CA GLY A 225 -0.51 -13.31 -33.08
C GLY A 225 -0.91 -11.84 -32.91
N GLY A 226 -1.25 -11.13 -33.98
CA GLY A 226 -1.67 -9.73 -33.91
C GLY A 226 -0.52 -8.72 -33.90
N SER A 227 0.67 -9.12 -34.34
CA SER A 227 1.85 -8.24 -34.60
C SER A 227 2.27 -7.34 -33.44
N ARG A 228 2.04 -7.75 -32.19
CA ARG A 228 2.40 -6.96 -31.01
C ARG A 228 2.98 -7.85 -29.89
N VAL A 229 3.77 -7.22 -29.02
CA VAL A 229 4.16 -7.83 -27.77
C VAL A 229 3.02 -7.69 -26.77
N TYR A 230 2.58 -8.78 -26.16
CA TYR A 230 1.47 -8.74 -25.22
C TYR A 230 1.85 -8.02 -23.92
N PRO A 231 0.90 -7.29 -23.30
CA PRO A 231 1.10 -6.68 -22.00
C PRO A 231 1.55 -7.73 -20.95
N GLY A 232 2.48 -7.33 -20.07
CA GLY A 232 3.00 -8.23 -19.04
C GLY A 232 4.14 -9.16 -19.51
N LYS A 233 4.61 -9.08 -20.77
CA LYS A 233 5.78 -9.84 -21.22
C LYS A 233 6.99 -9.51 -20.35
N LYS A 234 7.61 -10.53 -19.78
CA LYS A 234 8.78 -10.40 -18.92
C LYS A 234 10.00 -10.01 -19.73
N MET A 235 10.53 -8.81 -19.50
CA MET A 235 11.68 -8.23 -20.20
C MET A 235 12.71 -7.70 -19.20
N ALA A 236 13.92 -7.41 -19.70
CA ALA A 236 14.94 -6.70 -18.93
C ALA A 236 14.43 -5.32 -18.48
N GLY A 237 14.97 -4.82 -17.39
CA GLY A 237 14.59 -3.52 -16.84
C GLY A 237 15.08 -3.35 -15.40
N ASN A 238 14.70 -2.27 -14.77
CA ASN A 238 15.05 -1.99 -13.38
C ASN A 238 14.47 -3.07 -12.46
N MET A 239 15.31 -3.53 -11.52
CA MET A 239 14.96 -4.54 -10.53
C MET A 239 15.17 -3.98 -9.13
N GLY A 240 14.19 -4.18 -8.26
CA GLY A 240 14.23 -3.67 -6.88
C GLY A 240 13.92 -2.18 -6.76
N ASN A 241 14.16 -1.62 -5.56
CA ASN A 241 13.73 -0.29 -5.15
C ASN A 241 12.20 -0.10 -5.24
N GLU A 242 11.49 -1.18 -5.13
CA GLU A 242 10.03 -1.24 -5.13
C GLU A 242 9.53 -1.52 -3.71
N GLN A 243 8.35 -0.99 -3.41
CA GLN A 243 7.74 -1.22 -2.11
C GLN A 243 7.27 -2.66 -1.98
N ASN A 244 7.70 -3.33 -0.92
CA ASN A 244 7.31 -4.70 -0.61
C ASN A 244 6.85 -4.82 0.84
N THR A 245 5.81 -5.61 1.07
CA THR A 245 5.29 -5.92 2.41
C THR A 245 5.55 -7.38 2.73
N VAL A 246 6.29 -7.63 3.79
CA VAL A 246 6.45 -8.98 4.35
C VAL A 246 5.41 -9.14 5.44
N GLN A 247 4.51 -10.09 5.26
CA GLN A 247 3.36 -10.29 6.13
C GLN A 247 3.63 -11.35 7.21
N ASN A 248 2.88 -11.26 8.30
CA ASN A 248 2.83 -12.27 9.38
C ASN A 248 4.20 -12.55 10.05
N LEU A 249 4.97 -11.50 10.30
CA LEU A 249 6.21 -11.61 11.07
C LEU A 249 5.89 -11.65 12.56
N LYS A 250 6.35 -12.68 13.28
CA LYS A 250 6.18 -12.78 14.73
C LYS A 250 7.22 -11.89 15.43
N ILE A 251 6.80 -11.12 16.42
CA ILE A 251 7.69 -10.37 17.29
C ILE A 251 8.28 -11.35 18.30
N LEU A 252 9.60 -11.39 18.39
CA LEU A 252 10.34 -12.29 19.27
C LEU A 252 10.71 -11.62 20.58
N LYS A 253 11.13 -10.35 20.53
CA LYS A 253 11.56 -9.59 21.69
C LYS A 253 11.29 -8.10 21.49
N VAL A 254 10.93 -7.42 22.57
CA VAL A 254 10.75 -5.96 22.63
C VAL A 254 11.66 -5.40 23.72
N ASP A 255 12.41 -4.36 23.39
CA ASP A 255 13.24 -3.60 24.32
C ASP A 255 12.79 -2.15 24.29
N SER A 256 12.06 -1.74 25.30
CA SER A 256 11.49 -0.40 25.43
C SER A 256 12.55 0.67 25.68
N GLN A 257 13.59 0.35 26.45
CA GLN A 257 14.64 1.34 26.80
C GLN A 257 15.41 1.80 25.56
N ASN A 258 15.75 0.87 24.67
CA ASN A 258 16.48 1.15 23.44
C ASN A 258 15.56 1.38 22.23
N GLY A 259 14.25 1.27 22.41
CA GLY A 259 13.26 1.39 21.32
C GLY A 259 13.41 0.30 20.25
N ILE A 260 13.78 -0.92 20.63
CA ILE A 260 14.09 -2.02 19.71
C ILE A 260 12.94 -3.02 19.66
N VAL A 261 12.55 -3.39 18.44
CA VAL A 261 11.61 -4.47 18.15
C VAL A 261 12.31 -5.53 17.29
N VAL A 262 12.38 -6.75 17.78
CA VAL A 262 13.01 -7.88 17.07
C VAL A 262 11.93 -8.75 16.46
N VAL A 263 11.94 -8.86 15.12
CA VAL A 263 10.96 -9.65 14.36
C VAL A 263 11.60 -10.90 13.78
N ASN A 264 10.84 -11.97 13.73
CA ASN A 264 11.27 -13.24 13.13
C ASN A 264 11.44 -13.09 11.63
N GLY A 265 12.51 -13.64 11.08
CA GLY A 265 12.75 -13.69 9.63
C GLY A 265 13.35 -12.41 9.04
N ALA A 266 13.23 -12.28 7.73
CA ALA A 266 13.84 -11.21 6.97
C ALA A 266 12.81 -10.12 6.62
N VAL A 267 13.24 -8.87 6.72
CA VAL A 267 12.50 -7.69 6.27
C VAL A 267 13.18 -7.15 5.00
N SER A 268 12.38 -6.66 4.06
CA SER A 268 12.89 -6.07 2.81
C SER A 268 13.83 -4.89 3.06
N GLY A 269 14.70 -4.60 2.11
CA GLY A 269 15.60 -3.44 2.12
C GLY A 269 16.98 -3.66 2.76
N PRO A 270 17.90 -2.69 2.57
CA PRO A 270 19.23 -2.68 3.17
C PRO A 270 19.19 -2.32 4.66
N LYS A 271 20.34 -2.42 5.34
CA LYS A 271 20.56 -1.85 6.67
C LYS A 271 20.37 -0.32 6.59
N GLY A 272 19.70 0.26 7.57
CA GLY A 272 19.37 1.70 7.59
C GLY A 272 18.12 2.09 6.81
N CYS A 273 17.43 1.16 6.13
CA CYS A 273 16.18 1.48 5.45
C CYS A 273 15.03 1.70 6.45
N ILE A 274 14.07 2.50 6.02
CA ILE A 274 12.84 2.77 6.78
C ILE A 274 11.87 1.64 6.55
N VAL A 275 11.30 1.17 7.65
CA VAL A 275 10.31 0.10 7.69
C VAL A 275 9.06 0.62 8.39
N ARG A 276 7.92 0.46 7.77
CA ARG A 276 6.61 0.70 8.38
C ARG A 276 6.13 -0.62 8.98
N ILE A 277 5.86 -0.62 10.26
CA ILE A 277 5.37 -1.77 11.01
C ILE A 277 3.91 -1.53 11.34
N GLN A 278 3.06 -2.50 11.07
CA GLN A 278 1.64 -2.44 11.37
C GLN A 278 1.18 -3.83 11.81
N ASP A 279 0.10 -3.90 12.59
CA ASP A 279 -0.48 -5.18 12.99
C ASP A 279 -0.85 -6.03 11.78
N ALA A 280 -0.61 -7.33 11.85
CA ALA A 280 -0.83 -8.23 10.72
C ALA A 280 -2.33 -8.33 10.39
N ILE A 281 -2.67 -8.07 9.13
CA ILE A 281 -4.06 -8.10 8.66
C ILE A 281 -4.64 -9.53 8.67
N LYS A 282 -3.77 -10.55 8.49
CA LYS A 282 -4.17 -11.95 8.33
C LYS A 282 -4.08 -12.79 9.62
N LYS A 283 -3.78 -12.17 10.75
CA LYS A 283 -3.64 -12.82 12.04
C LYS A 283 -4.49 -12.10 13.07
N PRO A 284 -4.85 -12.77 14.18
CA PRO A 284 -5.56 -12.11 15.27
C PRO A 284 -4.80 -10.88 15.74
N TRP A 285 -5.53 -9.81 15.99
CA TRP A 285 -4.96 -8.60 16.55
C TRP A 285 -4.81 -8.74 18.06
N PRO A 286 -3.79 -8.12 18.67
CA PRO A 286 -3.65 -8.09 20.11
C PRO A 286 -4.84 -7.36 20.74
N GLU A 287 -5.17 -7.73 21.96
CA GLU A 287 -6.12 -6.96 22.77
C GLU A 287 -5.53 -5.57 23.01
N ILE A 288 -6.29 -4.55 22.64
CA ILE A 288 -5.83 -3.17 22.70
C ILE A 288 -6.24 -2.62 24.05
N VAL A 289 -5.29 -2.43 24.94
CA VAL A 289 -5.45 -1.59 26.10
C VAL A 289 -5.17 -0.15 25.64
N PHE A 290 -6.21 0.59 25.33
CA PHE A 290 -6.05 2.04 25.14
C PHE A 290 -5.75 2.65 26.50
N PRO A 291 -4.67 3.46 26.67
CA PRO A 291 -4.47 4.19 27.90
C PRO A 291 -5.69 5.08 28.13
N SER A 292 -6.44 4.77 29.17
CA SER A 292 -7.58 5.56 29.61
C SER A 292 -7.05 6.84 30.26
N GLU A 293 -6.82 7.88 29.53
CA GLU A 293 -6.47 9.24 29.90
C GLU A 293 -5.08 9.71 29.48
N PRO A 294 -4.98 10.94 28.99
CA PRO A 294 -3.68 11.58 28.82
C PRO A 294 -3.10 11.83 30.23
N VAL A 295 -1.89 11.34 30.44
CA VAL A 295 -1.10 11.73 31.62
C VAL A 295 -0.97 13.25 31.61
N PRO A 296 -1.30 13.95 32.73
CA PRO A 296 -1.33 15.39 32.82
C PRO A 296 0.01 16.06 32.53
#